data_a50c83da244c8c8021073019f942934f
#
_entry.id   a50c83da244c8c8021073019f942934f
#
_cell.length_a   1.000
_cell.length_b   1.000
_cell.length_c   1.000
_cell.angle_alpha   90.00
_cell.angle_beta   90.00
_cell.angle_gamma   90.00
#
_symmetry.space_group_name_H-M   'P 1'
#
loop_
_entity.id
_entity.type
_entity.pdbx_description
1 polymer ?
#
loop_
_entity_poly.entity_id
_entity_poly.type
_entity_poly.pdbx_seq_one_letter_code
_entity_poly.pdbx_strand_id
1 'polypeptide(L)'
;MTRAGSRDAQAIEHASPSGPELAETVVARTFLGRWLRRGLLAGFGVGFTVPYFAILNDVQVEGDEVLHGLPRRNVVFLANHQTYFLEAIAFFDLVYVRHQFPLESPVVRFSAAEETMKQNLLTKLMAVAGGVTFRRSFREAGEDVRRPVDKDGVARVEEAIHDGWLLHFPAGTTKKGAPLRSGVMRLLHNTQAVALPLRVEGFRELLLHKQIPGKLFKQCSLKIHPPLPLDDFYARPYQKAAAARLLRMLEETIGDSPA
;
A
#
# COMPACT_ATOMS: atom_id res chain seq x y z
N MET A 1 -19.79 60.53 7.78
CA MET A 1 -20.78 59.58 7.24
C MET A 1 -20.04 58.46 6.55
N THR A 2 -19.61 57.53 7.27
CA THR A 2 -20.05 56.17 7.60
C THR A 2 -20.61 55.37 6.41
N ARG A 3 -19.87 54.37 5.97
CA ARG A 3 -20.44 53.03 5.71
C ARG A 3 -19.35 51.97 5.69
N ALA A 4 -19.42 51.12 6.66
CA ALA A 4 -18.68 49.87 6.76
C ALA A 4 -19.16 48.88 5.69
N GLY A 5 -18.22 48.28 4.98
CA GLY A 5 -18.47 47.11 4.11
C GLY A 5 -18.20 45.85 4.89
N SER A 6 -19.24 45.07 5.11
CA SER A 6 -19.20 43.75 5.70
C SER A 6 -18.37 42.79 4.82
N ARG A 7 -17.36 42.20 5.39
CA ARG A 7 -16.67 41.04 4.79
C ARG A 7 -17.51 39.81 5.07
N ASP A 8 -18.12 39.30 4.04
CA ASP A 8 -18.77 38.00 4.05
C ASP A 8 -17.73 36.92 4.38
N ALA A 9 -17.87 36.34 5.55
CA ALA A 9 -17.22 35.10 5.93
C ALA A 9 -17.87 33.98 5.11
N GLN A 10 -17.22 33.58 4.01
CA GLN A 10 -17.57 32.33 3.34
C GLN A 10 -17.28 31.17 4.28
N ALA A 11 -18.35 30.63 4.84
CA ALA A 11 -18.34 29.36 5.54
C ALA A 11 -17.80 28.28 4.58
N ILE A 12 -16.67 27.70 4.94
CA ILE A 12 -16.16 26.49 4.29
C ILE A 12 -17.13 25.39 4.69
N GLU A 13 -18.06 25.08 3.81
CA GLU A 13 -18.96 23.96 3.91
C GLU A 13 -18.10 22.67 3.80
N HIS A 14 -17.75 22.09 4.94
CA HIS A 14 -17.20 20.76 4.99
C HIS A 14 -18.24 19.80 4.44
N ALA A 15 -18.09 19.43 3.17
CA ALA A 15 -18.88 18.37 2.57
C ALA A 15 -18.68 17.09 3.41
N SER A 16 -19.73 16.71 4.14
CA SER A 16 -19.76 15.43 4.84
C SER A 16 -19.56 14.32 3.81
N PRO A 17 -18.66 13.38 4.04
CA PRO A 17 -18.48 12.26 3.11
C PRO A 17 -19.78 11.45 3.10
N SER A 18 -20.45 11.45 1.95
CA SER A 18 -21.70 10.75 1.75
C SER A 18 -21.44 9.41 1.07
N GLY A 19 -21.89 8.33 1.67
CA GLY A 19 -21.96 7.05 0.99
C GLY A 19 -21.10 5.93 1.59
N PRO A 20 -20.74 4.91 0.83
CA PRO A 20 -20.08 3.68 1.30
C PRO A 20 -18.74 3.92 2.02
N GLU A 21 -18.07 5.04 1.79
CA GLU A 21 -16.82 5.43 2.47
C GLU A 21 -16.98 5.60 3.99
N LEU A 22 -18.13 6.10 4.45
CA LEU A 22 -18.44 6.21 5.89
C LEU A 22 -18.67 4.84 6.53
N ALA A 23 -19.35 3.94 5.83
CA ALA A 23 -19.59 2.58 6.31
C ALA A 23 -18.28 1.78 6.45
N GLU A 24 -17.35 1.91 5.50
CA GLU A 24 -16.04 1.26 5.54
C GLU A 24 -15.18 1.74 6.73
N THR A 25 -15.13 3.04 6.97
CA THR A 25 -14.34 3.61 8.09
C THR A 25 -14.94 3.29 9.45
N VAL A 26 -16.25 3.27 9.61
CA VAL A 26 -16.92 2.98 10.88
C VAL A 26 -16.80 1.49 11.21
N VAL A 27 -17.05 0.59 10.26
CA VAL A 27 -16.93 -0.86 10.48
C VAL A 27 -15.49 -1.25 10.79
N ALA A 28 -14.51 -0.67 10.11
CA ALA A 28 -13.09 -0.97 10.36
C ALA A 28 -12.59 -0.46 11.73
N ARG A 29 -13.22 0.55 12.31
CA ARG A 29 -12.86 1.14 13.61
C ARG A 29 -13.53 0.46 14.81
N THR A 30 -14.65 -0.24 14.62
CA THR A 30 -15.32 -0.97 15.70
C THR A 30 -14.59 -2.28 16.03
N PHE A 31 -14.69 -2.72 17.29
CA PHE A 31 -14.14 -4.01 17.74
C PHE A 31 -14.72 -5.17 16.93
N LEU A 32 -16.03 -5.18 16.74
CA LEU A 32 -16.73 -6.19 15.94
C LEU A 32 -16.32 -6.17 14.47
N GLY A 33 -16.16 -4.98 13.89
CA GLY A 33 -15.72 -4.84 12.50
C GLY A 33 -14.29 -5.35 12.28
N ARG A 34 -13.40 -5.13 13.25
CA ARG A 34 -12.04 -5.70 13.20
C ARG A 34 -12.04 -7.23 13.26
N TRP A 35 -12.88 -7.81 14.10
CA TRP A 35 -13.05 -9.26 14.19
C TRP A 35 -13.64 -9.85 12.91
N LEU A 36 -14.70 -9.24 12.38
CA LEU A 36 -15.33 -9.69 11.13
C LEU A 36 -14.34 -9.62 9.97
N ARG A 37 -13.62 -8.52 9.82
CA ARG A 37 -12.57 -8.38 8.80
C ARG A 37 -11.49 -9.45 8.94
N ARG A 38 -11.04 -9.76 10.16
CA ARG A 38 -10.07 -10.81 10.41
C ARG A 38 -10.60 -12.18 10.06
N GLY A 39 -11.83 -12.49 10.46
CA GLY A 39 -12.48 -13.75 10.11
C GLY A 39 -12.59 -13.93 8.60
N LEU A 40 -12.95 -12.88 7.87
CA LEU A 40 -12.99 -12.89 6.41
C LEU A 40 -11.61 -13.08 5.79
N LEU A 41 -10.59 -12.35 6.28
CA LEU A 41 -9.22 -12.48 5.77
C LEU A 41 -8.62 -13.84 6.11
N ALA A 42 -8.86 -14.36 7.30
CA ALA A 42 -8.40 -15.70 7.68
C ALA A 42 -9.13 -16.80 6.86
N GLY A 43 -10.45 -16.68 6.69
CA GLY A 43 -11.23 -17.60 5.85
C GLY A 43 -10.78 -17.60 4.39
N PHE A 44 -10.54 -16.41 3.83
CA PHE A 44 -9.95 -16.27 2.50
C PHE A 44 -8.51 -16.81 2.45
N GLY A 45 -7.72 -16.58 3.50
CA GLY A 45 -6.38 -17.11 3.65
C GLY A 45 -6.37 -18.64 3.58
N VAL A 46 -7.12 -19.29 4.46
CA VAL A 46 -7.20 -20.76 4.50
C VAL A 46 -7.84 -21.33 3.23
N GLY A 47 -8.88 -20.69 2.68
CA GLY A 47 -9.60 -21.19 1.52
C GLY A 47 -8.91 -20.93 0.17
N PHE A 48 -8.12 -19.90 0.06
CA PHE A 48 -7.49 -19.51 -1.20
C PHE A 48 -5.97 -19.33 -1.08
N THR A 49 -5.47 -18.50 -0.15
CA THR A 49 -4.06 -18.13 -0.20
C THR A 49 -3.15 -19.27 0.20
N VAL A 50 -3.49 -20.05 1.21
CA VAL A 50 -2.70 -21.23 1.61
C VAL A 50 -2.67 -22.27 0.49
N PRO A 51 -3.81 -22.73 -0.09
CA PRO A 51 -3.75 -23.64 -1.23
C PRO A 51 -2.97 -23.07 -2.42
N TYR A 52 -3.19 -21.82 -2.76
CA TYR A 52 -2.59 -21.23 -3.96
C TYR A 52 -1.10 -20.90 -3.80
N PHE A 53 -0.68 -20.34 -2.66
CA PHE A 53 0.69 -19.89 -2.45
C PHE A 53 1.59 -20.93 -1.77
N ALA A 54 1.07 -21.79 -0.92
CA ALA A 54 1.88 -22.75 -0.16
C ALA A 54 1.83 -24.17 -0.69
N ILE A 55 0.74 -24.58 -1.39
CA ILE A 55 0.56 -25.94 -1.89
C ILE A 55 0.77 -26.02 -3.40
N LEU A 56 0.08 -25.13 -4.15
CA LEU A 56 0.08 -25.16 -5.62
C LEU A 56 1.23 -24.35 -6.23
N ASN A 57 1.79 -23.42 -5.49
CA ASN A 57 2.98 -22.66 -5.86
C ASN A 57 3.94 -22.63 -4.66
N ASP A 58 5.19 -22.29 -4.91
CA ASP A 58 6.22 -22.17 -3.87
C ASP A 58 6.52 -20.67 -3.65
N VAL A 59 5.81 -20.07 -2.68
CA VAL A 59 6.06 -18.68 -2.29
C VAL A 59 6.96 -18.65 -1.06
N GLN A 60 8.24 -18.42 -1.30
CA GLN A 60 9.26 -18.31 -0.27
C GLN A 60 9.24 -16.92 0.35
N VAL A 61 9.51 -16.85 1.66
CA VAL A 61 9.60 -15.60 2.40
C VAL A 61 10.94 -15.53 3.09
N GLU A 62 11.61 -14.39 2.96
CA GLU A 62 12.91 -14.12 3.61
C GLU A 62 12.82 -12.81 4.39
N GLY A 63 13.48 -12.74 5.56
CA GLY A 63 13.58 -11.54 6.38
C GLY A 63 12.30 -11.20 7.15
N ASP A 64 11.38 -12.13 7.26
CA ASP A 64 10.09 -11.92 7.93
C ASP A 64 10.18 -11.93 9.47
N GLU A 65 11.31 -12.37 10.03
CA GLU A 65 11.62 -12.26 11.45
C GLU A 65 11.58 -10.82 11.97
N VAL A 66 11.87 -9.84 11.10
CA VAL A 66 11.83 -8.41 11.46
C VAL A 66 10.41 -7.95 11.84
N LEU A 67 9.38 -8.61 11.35
CA LEU A 67 7.98 -8.21 11.58
C LEU A 67 7.61 -8.19 13.07
N HIS A 68 8.16 -9.10 13.86
CA HIS A 68 7.87 -9.17 15.30
C HIS A 68 8.44 -8.00 16.11
N GLY A 69 9.49 -7.35 15.61
CA GLY A 69 10.11 -6.18 16.25
C GLY A 69 9.51 -4.84 15.85
N LEU A 70 8.61 -4.82 14.86
CA LEU A 70 8.05 -3.58 14.34
C LEU A 70 6.97 -2.98 15.25
N PRO A 71 6.87 -1.65 15.30
CA PRO A 71 5.75 -1.00 15.95
C PRO A 71 4.44 -1.36 15.22
N ARG A 72 3.32 -1.41 15.96
CA ARG A 72 2.01 -1.76 15.38
C ARG A 72 1.43 -0.73 14.42
N ARG A 73 1.98 0.45 14.39
CA ARG A 73 1.57 1.61 13.59
C ARG A 73 2.80 2.30 13.02
N ASN A 74 2.55 3.17 12.06
CA ASN A 74 3.56 4.01 11.44
C ASN A 74 4.68 3.20 10.76
N VAL A 75 4.27 2.15 10.01
CA VAL A 75 5.16 1.31 9.22
C VAL A 75 4.71 1.31 7.77
N VAL A 76 5.66 1.42 6.86
CA VAL A 76 5.41 1.31 5.42
C VAL A 76 6.34 0.29 4.78
N PHE A 77 5.76 -0.66 4.05
CA PHE A 77 6.48 -1.59 3.20
C PHE A 77 6.49 -1.04 1.78
N LEU A 78 7.67 -0.82 1.25
CA LEU A 78 7.89 -0.27 -0.08
C LEU A 78 8.23 -1.40 -1.04
N ALA A 79 7.29 -1.78 -1.89
CA ALA A 79 7.42 -2.94 -2.76
C ALA A 79 7.51 -2.57 -4.25
N ASN A 80 8.28 -3.35 -5.01
CA ASN A 80 8.11 -3.38 -6.46
C ASN A 80 6.76 -4.03 -6.83
N HIS A 81 6.24 -3.75 -8.02
CA HIS A 81 4.88 -4.09 -8.41
C HIS A 81 4.85 -4.93 -9.69
N GLN A 82 4.50 -6.19 -9.57
CA GLN A 82 4.52 -7.15 -10.66
C GLN A 82 3.12 -7.49 -11.20
N THR A 83 2.10 -7.47 -10.33
CA THR A 83 0.71 -7.80 -10.67
C THR A 83 -0.23 -6.72 -10.16
N TYR A 84 -1.54 -6.82 -10.36
CA TYR A 84 -2.45 -5.80 -9.82
C TYR A 84 -2.69 -5.93 -8.32
N PHE A 85 -2.63 -7.16 -7.76
CA PHE A 85 -3.04 -7.38 -6.36
C PHE A 85 -2.44 -8.64 -5.71
N LEU A 86 -1.80 -9.55 -6.47
CA LEU A 86 -1.30 -10.81 -5.88
C LEU A 86 -0.25 -10.57 -4.79
N GLU A 87 0.60 -9.57 -4.95
CA GLU A 87 1.59 -9.19 -3.93
C GLU A 87 0.92 -8.70 -2.64
N ALA A 88 -0.17 -7.92 -2.77
CA ALA A 88 -0.92 -7.47 -1.60
C ALA A 88 -1.61 -8.65 -0.89
N ILE A 89 -2.17 -9.59 -1.65
CA ILE A 89 -2.76 -10.81 -1.10
C ILE A 89 -1.69 -11.66 -0.41
N ALA A 90 -0.52 -11.85 -1.03
CA ALA A 90 0.58 -12.61 -0.44
C ALA A 90 1.14 -11.93 0.82
N PHE A 91 1.19 -10.61 0.85
CA PHE A 91 1.58 -9.86 2.04
C PHE A 91 0.54 -9.98 3.17
N PHE A 92 -0.74 -9.97 2.85
CA PHE A 92 -1.79 -10.25 3.84
C PHE A 92 -1.72 -11.69 4.36
N ASP A 93 -1.46 -12.67 3.48
CA ASP A 93 -1.22 -14.06 3.87
C ASP A 93 -0.04 -14.16 4.84
N LEU A 94 1.07 -13.52 4.53
CA LEU A 94 2.24 -13.49 5.39
C LEU A 94 1.89 -12.97 6.78
N VAL A 95 1.24 -11.80 6.87
CA VAL A 95 0.97 -11.15 8.17
C VAL A 95 -0.14 -11.85 8.95
N TYR A 96 -1.25 -12.19 8.30
CA TYR A 96 -2.45 -12.67 9.01
C TYR A 96 -2.57 -14.19 9.10
N VAL A 97 -1.95 -14.93 8.19
CA VAL A 97 -2.04 -16.39 8.14
C VAL A 97 -0.76 -17.05 8.65
N ARG A 98 0.39 -16.73 8.07
CA ARG A 98 1.66 -17.39 8.44
C ARG A 98 2.17 -16.96 9.81
N HIS A 99 2.22 -15.67 10.09
CA HIS A 99 2.67 -15.16 11.39
C HIS A 99 1.61 -15.18 12.47
N GLN A 100 0.34 -15.41 12.13
CA GLN A 100 -0.76 -15.54 13.09
C GLN A 100 -0.68 -14.50 14.22
N PHE A 101 -0.41 -13.24 13.86
CA PHE A 101 -0.32 -12.19 14.87
C PHE A 101 -1.54 -12.22 15.78
N PRO A 102 -1.37 -12.09 17.11
CA PRO A 102 -2.47 -12.14 18.06
C PRO A 102 -3.53 -11.07 17.77
N LEU A 103 -4.64 -11.10 18.51
CA LEU A 103 -5.81 -10.23 18.33
C LEU A 103 -5.50 -8.73 18.19
N GLU A 104 -4.36 -8.30 18.68
CA GLU A 104 -3.84 -6.94 18.57
C GLU A 104 -2.92 -6.71 17.36
N SER A 105 -3.03 -7.51 16.30
CA SER A 105 -2.22 -7.34 15.07
C SER A 105 -2.32 -5.95 14.50
N PRO A 106 -1.27 -5.49 13.80
CA PRO A 106 -1.35 -4.24 13.07
C PRO A 106 -2.50 -4.29 12.04
N VAL A 107 -3.12 -3.16 11.80
CA VAL A 107 -4.06 -3.02 10.68
C VAL A 107 -3.23 -2.90 9.42
N VAL A 108 -3.26 -3.91 8.56
CA VAL A 108 -2.55 -3.88 7.28
C VAL A 108 -3.45 -3.30 6.20
N ARG A 109 -2.91 -2.37 5.44
CA ARG A 109 -3.54 -1.74 4.27
C ARG A 109 -2.59 -1.77 3.08
N PHE A 110 -3.10 -1.52 1.89
CA PHE A 110 -2.28 -1.32 0.70
C PHE A 110 -2.76 -0.11 -0.09
N SER A 111 -1.83 0.58 -0.72
CA SER A 111 -2.14 1.71 -1.58
C SER A 111 -2.49 1.27 -3.00
N ALA A 112 -3.54 1.83 -3.58
CA ALA A 112 -3.97 1.49 -4.92
C ALA A 112 -4.49 2.72 -5.69
N ALA A 113 -4.42 2.66 -7.02
CA ALA A 113 -5.04 3.68 -7.84
C ALA A 113 -6.57 3.54 -7.81
N GLU A 114 -7.28 4.65 -7.63
CA GLU A 114 -8.75 4.70 -7.56
C GLU A 114 -9.40 4.02 -8.78
N GLU A 115 -8.89 4.29 -9.98
CA GLU A 115 -9.35 3.68 -11.23
C GLU A 115 -9.24 2.14 -11.24
N THR A 116 -8.23 1.58 -10.58
CA THR A 116 -8.03 0.13 -10.48
C THR A 116 -9.07 -0.50 -9.55
N MET A 117 -9.39 0.15 -8.45
CA MET A 117 -10.33 -0.37 -7.46
C MET A 117 -11.79 -0.36 -7.93
N LYS A 118 -12.11 0.37 -8.99
CA LYS A 118 -13.47 0.46 -9.57
C LYS A 118 -13.75 -0.53 -10.70
N GLN A 119 -12.73 -1.28 -11.17
CA GLN A 119 -12.83 -2.06 -12.42
C GLN A 119 -13.74 -3.28 -12.33
N ASN A 120 -13.72 -4.02 -11.23
CA ASN A 120 -14.48 -5.27 -11.11
C ASN A 120 -14.81 -5.60 -9.64
N LEU A 121 -15.59 -6.66 -9.43
CA LEU A 121 -16.01 -7.09 -8.10
C LEU A 121 -14.83 -7.44 -7.20
N LEU A 122 -13.80 -8.11 -7.72
CA LEU A 122 -12.62 -8.49 -6.95
C LEU A 122 -11.87 -7.26 -6.44
N THR A 123 -11.65 -6.26 -7.30
CA THR A 123 -10.97 -5.02 -6.89
C THR A 123 -11.79 -4.22 -5.87
N LYS A 124 -13.12 -4.25 -5.96
CA LYS A 124 -14.01 -3.66 -4.94
C LYS A 124 -13.90 -4.39 -3.60
N LEU A 125 -13.85 -5.72 -3.60
CA LEU A 125 -13.61 -6.51 -2.39
C LEU A 125 -12.23 -6.21 -1.79
N MET A 126 -11.20 -6.07 -2.61
CA MET A 126 -9.86 -5.67 -2.17
C MET A 126 -9.85 -4.25 -1.56
N ALA A 127 -10.64 -3.32 -2.10
CA ALA A 127 -10.80 -2.00 -1.47
C ALA A 127 -11.34 -2.13 -0.05
N VAL A 128 -12.40 -2.92 0.16
CA VAL A 128 -12.96 -3.21 1.49
C VAL A 128 -11.95 -3.94 2.39
N ALA A 129 -11.13 -4.83 1.84
CA ALA A 129 -10.11 -5.57 2.58
C ALA A 129 -8.96 -4.70 3.12
N GLY A 130 -8.85 -3.46 2.68
CA GLY A 130 -7.83 -2.51 3.17
C GLY A 130 -7.17 -1.67 2.10
N GLY A 131 -7.79 -1.53 0.94
CA GLY A 131 -7.31 -0.66 -0.12
C GLY A 131 -7.44 0.82 0.25
N VAL A 132 -6.34 1.58 0.19
CA VAL A 132 -6.33 3.03 0.33
C VAL A 132 -6.15 3.62 -1.06
N THR A 133 -7.19 4.30 -1.54
CA THR A 133 -7.22 4.78 -2.92
C THR A 133 -6.68 6.20 -3.06
N PHE A 134 -5.98 6.46 -4.17
CA PHE A 134 -5.54 7.79 -4.57
C PHE A 134 -5.54 7.92 -6.09
N ARG A 135 -5.66 9.14 -6.61
CA ARG A 135 -5.55 9.42 -8.04
C ARG A 135 -4.11 9.64 -8.43
N ARG A 136 -3.67 8.93 -9.45
CA ARG A 136 -2.33 9.13 -10.00
C ARG A 136 -2.27 10.45 -10.77
N SER A 137 -1.23 11.24 -10.54
CA SER A 137 -1.04 12.53 -11.24
C SER A 137 -0.43 12.38 -12.64
N PHE A 138 0.08 11.21 -12.99
CA PHE A 138 0.86 10.97 -14.20
C PHE A 138 0.26 9.94 -15.14
N ARG A 139 -0.74 9.16 -14.73
CA ARG A 139 -1.35 8.09 -15.55
C ARG A 139 -2.80 7.85 -15.19
N GLU A 140 -3.64 7.67 -16.22
CA GLU A 140 -5.03 7.26 -16.09
C GLU A 140 -5.38 6.27 -17.20
N ALA A 141 -6.08 5.17 -16.87
CA ALA A 141 -6.54 4.16 -17.81
C ALA A 141 -5.46 3.63 -18.79
N GLY A 142 -4.18 3.74 -18.41
CA GLY A 142 -3.05 3.33 -19.25
C GLY A 142 -2.37 4.46 -20.02
N GLU A 143 -2.96 5.64 -20.09
CA GLU A 143 -2.44 6.81 -20.77
C GLU A 143 -1.68 7.74 -19.84
N ASP A 144 -0.68 8.44 -20.37
CA ASP A 144 0.06 9.45 -19.60
C ASP A 144 -0.77 10.72 -19.49
N VAL A 145 -0.98 11.18 -18.26
CA VAL A 145 -1.70 12.41 -17.95
C VAL A 145 -0.84 13.30 -17.06
N ARG A 146 -1.11 14.63 -17.09
CA ARG A 146 -0.52 15.59 -16.15
C ARG A 146 -1.64 16.20 -15.32
N ARG A 147 -1.67 15.90 -14.04
CA ARG A 147 -2.66 16.45 -13.10
C ARG A 147 -1.98 16.97 -11.84
N PRO A 148 -2.61 17.89 -11.13
CA PRO A 148 -2.21 18.25 -9.78
C PRO A 148 -2.17 17.00 -8.90
N VAL A 149 -1.31 17.03 -7.88
CA VAL A 149 -1.23 15.96 -6.87
C VAL A 149 -2.58 15.87 -6.14
N ASP A 150 -3.11 14.67 -6.02
CA ASP A 150 -4.31 14.35 -5.23
C ASP A 150 -3.97 14.51 -3.73
N LYS A 151 -4.18 15.71 -3.20
CA LYS A 151 -3.86 16.02 -1.79
C LYS A 151 -4.68 15.18 -0.82
N ASP A 152 -5.95 14.95 -1.12
CA ASP A 152 -6.85 14.16 -0.27
C ASP A 152 -6.44 12.69 -0.30
N GLY A 153 -6.08 12.16 -1.46
CA GLY A 153 -5.53 10.83 -1.60
C GLY A 153 -4.22 10.65 -0.84
N VAL A 154 -3.31 11.62 -0.89
CA VAL A 154 -2.07 11.61 -0.10
C VAL A 154 -2.38 11.63 1.39
N ALA A 155 -3.30 12.48 1.85
CA ALA A 155 -3.71 12.55 3.25
C ALA A 155 -4.30 11.20 3.75
N ARG A 156 -5.13 10.53 2.93
CA ARG A 156 -5.63 9.17 3.26
C ARG A 156 -4.50 8.14 3.38
N VAL A 157 -3.49 8.23 2.54
CA VAL A 157 -2.31 7.35 2.60
C VAL A 157 -1.49 7.64 3.86
N GLU A 158 -1.27 8.90 4.21
CA GLU A 158 -0.59 9.32 5.45
C GLU A 158 -1.36 8.83 6.70
N GLU A 159 -2.68 9.01 6.74
CA GLU A 159 -3.54 8.50 7.81
C GLU A 159 -3.44 6.97 7.94
N ALA A 160 -3.44 6.26 6.81
CA ALA A 160 -3.32 4.80 6.80
C ALA A 160 -1.99 4.31 7.38
N ILE A 161 -0.89 5.04 7.14
CA ILE A 161 0.43 4.75 7.74
C ILE A 161 0.37 4.97 9.25
N HIS A 162 -0.14 6.13 9.70
CA HIS A 162 -0.23 6.43 11.13
C HIS A 162 -1.13 5.46 11.91
N ASP A 163 -2.13 4.87 11.26
CA ASP A 163 -3.09 3.94 11.89
C ASP A 163 -2.64 2.46 11.85
N GLY A 164 -1.63 2.12 11.05
CA GLY A 164 -1.20 0.73 10.91
C GLY A 164 0.04 0.51 10.06
N TRP A 165 0.03 -0.57 9.30
CA TRP A 165 1.03 -0.94 8.32
C TRP A 165 0.48 -0.72 6.91
N LEU A 166 1.24 -0.06 6.07
CA LEU A 166 0.87 0.18 4.68
C LEU A 166 1.83 -0.52 3.72
N LEU A 167 1.30 -1.34 2.82
CA LEU A 167 2.02 -1.79 1.63
C LEU A 167 1.86 -0.74 0.53
N HIS A 168 2.96 -0.15 0.09
CA HIS A 168 2.98 0.90 -0.93
C HIS A 168 3.86 0.52 -2.11
N PHE A 169 3.41 0.84 -3.31
CA PHE A 169 4.11 0.56 -4.56
C PHE A 169 4.63 1.85 -5.20
N PRO A 170 5.88 2.27 -4.91
CA PRO A 170 6.38 3.58 -5.30
C PRO A 170 6.54 3.80 -6.81
N ALA A 171 6.61 2.75 -7.62
CA ALA A 171 6.58 2.88 -9.08
C ALA A 171 5.19 3.28 -9.61
N GLY A 172 4.11 2.93 -8.89
CA GLY A 172 2.71 3.21 -9.26
C GLY A 172 2.25 2.51 -10.53
N THR A 173 2.98 1.50 -11.00
CA THR A 173 2.67 0.71 -12.20
C THR A 173 3.31 -0.67 -12.11
N THR A 174 2.70 -1.65 -12.79
CA THR A 174 3.23 -3.01 -12.91
C THR A 174 4.21 -3.18 -14.09
N LYS A 175 4.53 -2.09 -14.81
CA LYS A 175 5.48 -2.15 -15.94
C LYS A 175 6.88 -2.48 -15.42
N LYS A 176 7.51 -3.53 -15.98
CA LYS A 176 8.89 -3.93 -15.65
C LYS A 176 9.87 -2.77 -15.88
N GLY A 177 10.77 -2.54 -14.93
CA GLY A 177 11.80 -1.50 -15.01
C GLY A 177 11.26 -0.06 -14.91
N ALA A 178 10.01 0.13 -14.45
CA ALA A 178 9.49 1.46 -14.23
C ALA A 178 10.21 2.14 -13.05
N PRO A 179 10.67 3.40 -13.20
CA PRO A 179 11.37 4.10 -12.14
C PRO A 179 10.46 4.39 -10.94
N LEU A 180 11.03 4.39 -9.75
CA LEU A 180 10.32 4.78 -8.55
C LEU A 180 9.99 6.28 -8.56
N ARG A 181 8.86 6.65 -8.00
CA ARG A 181 8.38 8.04 -7.94
C ARG A 181 8.90 8.73 -6.69
N SER A 182 9.48 9.91 -6.87
CA SER A 182 10.05 10.70 -5.76
C SER A 182 9.04 11.12 -4.68
N GLY A 183 7.75 11.05 -4.98
CA GLY A 183 6.67 11.34 -4.02
C GLY A 183 6.72 10.47 -2.77
N VAL A 184 7.23 9.23 -2.87
CA VAL A 184 7.40 8.33 -1.72
C VAL A 184 8.33 8.94 -0.66
N MET A 185 9.40 9.64 -1.07
CA MET A 185 10.32 10.27 -0.11
C MET A 185 9.67 11.44 0.63
N ARG A 186 8.75 12.15 0.00
CA ARG A 186 7.95 13.18 0.68
C ARG A 186 6.97 12.56 1.67
N LEU A 187 6.31 11.46 1.26
CA LEU A 187 5.42 10.69 2.13
C LEU A 187 6.16 10.20 3.38
N LEU A 188 7.33 9.61 3.23
CA LEU A 188 8.17 9.15 4.35
C LEU A 188 8.57 10.31 5.27
N HIS A 189 9.03 11.43 4.70
CA HIS A 189 9.42 12.58 5.49
C HIS A 189 8.26 13.18 6.29
N ASN A 190 7.04 13.22 5.71
CA ASN A 190 5.86 13.73 6.40
C ASN A 190 5.40 12.81 7.54
N THR A 191 5.44 11.49 7.33
CA THR A 191 4.92 10.51 8.30
C THR A 191 5.96 10.06 9.30
N GLN A 192 7.25 10.23 9.00
CA GLN A 192 8.37 9.68 9.80
C GLN A 192 8.19 8.18 10.09
N ALA A 193 7.68 7.44 9.12
CA ALA A 193 7.37 6.03 9.25
C ALA A 193 8.63 5.16 9.20
N VAL A 194 8.59 4.03 9.90
CA VAL A 194 9.56 2.96 9.68
C VAL A 194 9.32 2.40 8.29
N ALA A 195 10.30 2.51 7.41
CA ALA A 195 10.18 2.10 6.01
C ALA A 195 11.01 0.85 5.72
N LEU A 196 10.37 -0.23 5.28
CA LEU A 196 11.01 -1.47 4.92
C LEU A 196 10.89 -1.71 3.41
N PRO A 197 12.01 -1.90 2.70
CA PRO A 197 11.97 -2.39 1.32
C PRO A 197 11.45 -3.84 1.30
N LEU A 198 10.51 -4.12 0.39
CA LEU A 198 9.97 -5.45 0.14
C LEU A 198 10.19 -5.80 -1.33
N ARG A 199 11.10 -6.72 -1.60
CA ARG A 199 11.34 -7.21 -2.95
C ARG A 199 10.40 -8.37 -3.25
N VAL A 200 9.73 -8.27 -4.38
CA VAL A 200 8.77 -9.26 -4.87
C VAL A 200 9.30 -9.83 -6.19
N GLU A 201 9.41 -11.17 -6.30
CA GLU A 201 9.90 -11.82 -7.51
C GLU A 201 9.00 -13.01 -7.91
N GLY A 202 8.94 -13.29 -9.21
CA GLY A 202 8.21 -14.44 -9.76
C GLY A 202 6.69 -14.28 -9.88
N PHE A 203 6.09 -13.26 -9.30
CA PHE A 203 4.62 -13.13 -9.27
C PHE A 203 4.00 -12.96 -10.67
N ARG A 204 4.71 -12.37 -11.63
CA ARG A 204 4.27 -12.32 -13.02
C ARG A 204 4.08 -13.71 -13.63
N GLU A 205 4.85 -14.68 -13.18
CA GLU A 205 4.78 -16.05 -13.66
C GLU A 205 3.54 -16.80 -13.18
N LEU A 206 2.88 -16.31 -12.12
CA LEU A 206 1.60 -16.85 -11.63
C LEU A 206 0.42 -16.52 -12.56
N LEU A 207 0.60 -15.61 -13.51
CA LEU A 207 -0.48 -15.14 -14.36
C LEU A 207 -0.69 -16.04 -15.58
N LEU A 208 -1.93 -16.41 -15.85
CA LEU A 208 -2.34 -17.09 -17.08
C LEU A 208 -2.33 -16.14 -18.27
N HIS A 209 -3.00 -15.00 -18.11
CA HIS A 209 -3.10 -13.96 -19.11
C HIS A 209 -3.26 -12.59 -18.43
N LYS A 210 -2.46 -11.61 -18.85
CA LYS A 210 -2.45 -10.24 -18.29
C LYS A 210 -2.42 -10.27 -16.75
N GLN A 211 -3.55 -10.09 -16.10
CA GLN A 211 -3.66 -10.01 -14.64
C GLN A 211 -4.50 -11.14 -14.03
N ILE A 212 -4.75 -12.20 -14.79
CA ILE A 212 -5.54 -13.35 -14.31
C ILE A 212 -4.58 -14.37 -13.69
N PRO A 213 -4.64 -14.61 -12.36
CA PRO A 213 -3.86 -15.66 -11.71
C PRO A 213 -4.37 -17.04 -12.13
N GLY A 214 -3.50 -18.04 -12.08
CA GLY A 214 -3.93 -19.42 -12.38
C GLY A 214 -2.82 -20.36 -12.82
N LYS A 215 -1.60 -19.88 -13.07
CA LYS A 215 -0.48 -20.80 -13.28
C LYS A 215 -0.08 -21.42 -11.94
N LEU A 216 0.33 -22.67 -12.02
CA LEU A 216 0.68 -23.50 -10.88
C LEU A 216 2.15 -23.95 -10.98
N PHE A 217 2.69 -24.40 -9.86
CA PHE A 217 4.06 -24.93 -9.74
C PHE A 217 5.12 -23.89 -10.13
N LYS A 218 4.90 -22.64 -9.70
CA LYS A 218 5.83 -21.52 -9.88
C LYS A 218 6.51 -21.16 -8.58
N GLN A 219 7.78 -20.79 -8.66
CA GLN A 219 8.54 -20.25 -7.55
C GLN A 219 8.40 -18.73 -7.53
N CYS A 220 8.08 -18.19 -6.37
CA CYS A 220 7.97 -16.78 -6.12
C CYS A 220 8.64 -16.45 -4.79
N SER A 221 9.02 -15.19 -4.60
CA SER A 221 9.58 -14.78 -3.31
C SER A 221 9.08 -13.41 -2.86
N LEU A 222 8.99 -13.29 -1.55
CA LEU A 222 8.84 -12.05 -0.81
C LEU A 222 10.06 -11.89 0.08
N LYS A 223 10.91 -10.89 -0.20
CA LYS A 223 12.09 -10.61 0.61
C LYS A 223 11.94 -9.27 1.31
N ILE A 224 11.82 -9.32 2.64
CA ILE A 224 11.79 -8.12 3.48
C ILE A 224 13.23 -7.75 3.83
N HIS A 225 13.62 -6.54 3.47
CA HIS A 225 14.93 -6.01 3.82
C HIS A 225 14.87 -5.24 5.14
N PRO A 226 16.03 -5.03 5.80
CA PRO A 226 16.10 -4.19 6.99
C PRO A 226 15.50 -2.79 6.74
N PRO A 227 15.00 -2.12 7.80
CA PRO A 227 14.50 -0.76 7.69
C PRO A 227 15.50 0.19 7.05
N LEU A 228 15.02 1.11 6.22
CA LEU A 228 15.86 2.17 5.65
C LEU A 228 16.41 3.08 6.75
N PRO A 229 17.66 3.53 6.65
CA PRO A 229 18.29 4.45 7.64
C PRO A 229 17.78 5.88 7.39
N LEU A 230 16.66 6.23 7.97
CA LEU A 230 15.96 7.50 7.70
C LEU A 230 16.07 8.53 8.82
N ASP A 231 16.73 8.23 9.95
CA ASP A 231 16.80 9.11 11.11
C ASP A 231 17.38 10.50 10.76
N ASP A 232 18.52 10.54 10.07
CA ASP A 232 19.14 11.79 9.60
C ASP A 232 18.27 12.54 8.59
N PHE A 233 17.50 11.81 7.78
CA PHE A 233 16.60 12.39 6.81
C PHE A 233 15.37 13.02 7.47
N TYR A 234 14.89 12.42 8.55
CA TYR A 234 13.76 12.94 9.33
C TYR A 234 14.14 14.10 10.24
N ALA A 235 15.37 14.09 10.77
CA ALA A 235 15.86 15.13 11.68
C ALA A 235 16.08 16.50 11.00
N ARG A 236 16.09 16.56 9.68
CA ARG A 236 16.37 17.77 8.89
C ARG A 236 15.17 18.18 8.03
N PRO A 237 15.04 19.46 7.68
CA PRO A 237 14.07 19.89 6.66
C PRO A 237 14.24 19.08 5.36
N TYR A 238 13.14 18.80 4.66
CA TYR A 238 13.16 18.02 3.44
C TYR A 238 14.12 18.57 2.39
N GLN A 239 15.11 17.78 2.02
CA GLN A 239 16.12 18.11 1.02
C GLN A 239 16.01 17.17 -0.18
N LYS A 240 15.84 17.76 -1.37
CA LYS A 240 15.71 16.97 -2.63
C LYS A 240 16.92 16.07 -2.91
N ALA A 241 18.13 16.53 -2.59
CA ALA A 241 19.37 15.76 -2.82
C ALA A 241 19.44 14.51 -1.92
N ALA A 242 19.08 14.64 -0.64
CA ALA A 242 19.01 13.51 0.30
C ALA A 242 17.90 12.53 -0.13
N ALA A 243 16.73 13.04 -0.48
CA ALA A 243 15.62 12.25 -1.00
C ALA A 243 16.00 11.46 -2.27
N ALA A 244 16.71 12.08 -3.21
CA ALA A 244 17.16 11.41 -4.44
C ALA A 244 18.18 10.30 -4.17
N ARG A 245 19.07 10.47 -3.17
CA ARG A 245 20.02 9.42 -2.77
C ARG A 245 19.29 8.22 -2.15
N LEU A 246 18.36 8.47 -1.24
CA LEU A 246 17.55 7.41 -0.60
C LEU A 246 16.67 6.69 -1.61
N LEU A 247 16.11 7.41 -2.59
CA LEU A 247 15.30 6.83 -3.64
C LEU A 247 16.13 5.88 -4.52
N ARG A 248 17.38 6.24 -4.87
CA ARG A 248 18.28 5.34 -5.60
C ARG A 248 18.62 4.09 -4.80
N MET A 249 18.93 4.23 -3.51
CA MET A 249 19.18 3.08 -2.62
C MET A 249 17.97 2.15 -2.55
N LEU A 250 16.76 2.70 -2.47
CA LEU A 250 15.53 1.92 -2.52
C LEU A 250 15.37 1.23 -3.89
N GLU A 251 15.65 1.93 -4.99
CA GLU A 251 15.54 1.41 -6.35
C GLU A 251 16.53 0.26 -6.60
N GLU A 252 17.75 0.35 -6.07
CA GLU A 252 18.76 -0.72 -6.10
C GLU A 252 18.30 -1.95 -5.29
N THR A 253 17.54 -1.73 -4.20
CA THR A 253 17.08 -2.80 -3.32
C THR A 253 15.86 -3.55 -3.88
N ILE A 254 14.85 -2.82 -4.37
CA ILE A 254 13.59 -3.41 -4.83
C ILE A 254 13.34 -3.28 -6.34
N GLY A 255 14.20 -2.60 -7.06
CA GLY A 255 14.04 -2.46 -8.51
C GLY A 255 14.00 -3.81 -9.23
N ASP A 256 13.18 -3.91 -10.26
CA ASP A 256 13.24 -5.06 -11.17
C ASP A 256 14.63 -5.12 -11.80
N SER A 257 15.30 -6.27 -11.73
CA SER A 257 16.56 -6.46 -12.44
C SER A 257 16.39 -6.11 -13.91
N PRO A 258 17.32 -5.35 -14.50
CA PRO A 258 17.28 -5.13 -15.95
C PRO A 258 17.25 -6.48 -16.66
N ALA A 259 16.43 -6.56 -17.70
CA ALA A 259 16.28 -7.77 -18.49
C ALA A 259 17.52 -8.04 -19.33
#